data_26343ba72568b2c79970c10a3fe2d7be
#
_entry.id   26343ba72568b2c79970c10a3fe2d7be
#
_cell.length_a   1.000
_cell.length_b   1.000
_cell.length_c   1.000
_cell.angle_alpha   90.00
_cell.angle_beta   90.00
_cell.angle_gamma   90.00
#
_symmetry.space_group_name_H-M   'P 1'
#
loop_
_entity.id
_entity.type
_entity.pdbx_description
1 polymer ?
#
loop_
_entity_poly.entity_id
_entity_poly.type
_entity_poly.pdbx_seq_one_letter_code
_entity_poly.pdbx_strand_id
1 'polypeptide(L)'
;SGGKDSVATLLLAAQHNETLDEAVFSEVMFDKDTSGEVPEHRDFIYDRLKPFCEKELGIKFAILHADKTYDDVFHHVITRGPHKGEVRGFAWAGMCAVNRDCKIPPVRKYNAALSPDTVSYVGIAEDEPKRLARLDGITKVSLLAKYGMTEADAYKLCQEHGLLSPIYAHCRRNGCWFCPNASDSELLHMVTKHPDMFDRLIE
;
A
#
# COMPACT_ATOMS: atom_id res chain seq x y z
N SER A 1 -3.63 -0.84 1.45
CA SER A 1 -2.23 -1.22 1.16
C SER A 1 -1.94 -2.70 1.47
N GLY A 2 -2.80 -3.41 2.18
CA GLY A 2 -2.57 -4.79 2.63
C GLY A 2 -1.42 -4.97 3.64
N GLY A 3 -0.76 -3.89 4.05
CA GLY A 3 0.26 -3.92 5.09
C GLY A 3 -0.33 -4.05 6.49
N LYS A 4 0.51 -4.45 7.47
CA LYS A 4 0.12 -4.74 8.85
C LYS A 4 -0.82 -3.69 9.47
N ASP A 5 -0.51 -2.41 9.31
CA ASP A 5 -1.29 -1.33 9.92
C ASP A 5 -2.69 -1.21 9.29
N SER A 6 -2.81 -1.42 7.97
CA SER A 6 -4.10 -1.42 7.28
C SER A 6 -4.93 -2.65 7.64
N VAL A 7 -4.30 -3.82 7.77
CA VAL A 7 -4.98 -5.05 8.18
C VAL A 7 -5.40 -4.98 9.65
N ALA A 8 -4.54 -4.48 10.53
CA ALA A 8 -4.90 -4.24 11.93
C ALA A 8 -6.07 -3.24 12.06
N THR A 9 -6.14 -2.22 11.20
CA THR A 9 -7.28 -1.30 11.14
C THR A 9 -8.60 -2.03 10.83
N LEU A 10 -8.60 -2.99 9.88
CA LEU A 10 -9.78 -3.81 9.58
C LEU A 10 -10.19 -4.69 10.78
N LEU A 11 -9.20 -5.32 11.43
CA LEU A 11 -9.44 -6.16 12.61
C LEU A 11 -10.01 -5.35 13.78
N LEU A 12 -9.45 -4.17 14.06
CA LEU A 12 -9.96 -3.27 15.10
C LEU A 12 -11.37 -2.79 14.78
N ALA A 13 -11.66 -2.44 13.52
CA ALA A 13 -13.01 -2.06 13.13
C ALA A 13 -14.02 -3.17 13.45
N ALA A 14 -13.69 -4.41 13.11
CA ALA A 14 -14.53 -5.57 13.41
C ALA A 14 -14.66 -5.84 14.92
N GLN A 15 -13.55 -5.79 15.66
CA GLN A 15 -13.54 -6.05 17.11
C GLN A 15 -14.34 -5.03 17.93
N HIS A 16 -14.34 -3.78 17.49
CA HIS A 16 -14.99 -2.66 18.17
C HIS A 16 -16.34 -2.25 17.57
N ASN A 17 -16.86 -3.03 16.60
CA ASN A 17 -18.09 -2.72 15.88
C ASN A 17 -18.11 -1.30 15.26
N GLU A 18 -16.97 -0.84 14.76
CA GLU A 18 -16.89 0.39 13.98
C GLU A 18 -17.57 0.19 12.62
N THR A 19 -18.23 1.23 12.12
CA THR A 19 -18.86 1.16 10.80
C THR A 19 -17.79 0.92 9.72
N LEU A 20 -17.94 -0.13 8.94
CA LEU A 20 -17.02 -0.53 7.91
C LEU A 20 -17.80 -1.08 6.71
N ASP A 21 -17.89 -0.32 5.63
CA ASP A 21 -18.66 -0.66 4.44
C ASP A 21 -17.79 -1.33 3.37
N GLU A 22 -16.52 -0.89 3.25
CA GLU A 22 -15.62 -1.39 2.25
C GLU A 22 -14.15 -1.24 2.62
N ALA A 23 -13.31 -2.06 2.02
CA ALA A 23 -11.86 -1.95 2.05
C ALA A 23 -11.32 -1.65 0.65
N VAL A 24 -10.34 -0.75 0.58
CA VAL A 24 -9.77 -0.30 -0.70
C VAL A 24 -8.29 -0.62 -0.77
N PHE A 25 -7.89 -1.32 -1.81
CA PHE A 25 -6.50 -1.59 -2.16
C PHE A 25 -6.13 -0.89 -3.46
N SER A 26 -5.13 -0.01 -3.42
CA SER A 26 -4.57 0.61 -4.63
C SER A 26 -3.32 -0.17 -5.02
N GLU A 27 -3.46 -1.02 -6.03
CA GLU A 27 -2.38 -1.80 -6.60
C GLU A 27 -1.60 -0.94 -7.59
N VAL A 28 -0.29 -0.91 -7.42
CA VAL A 28 0.61 -0.29 -8.38
C VAL A 28 0.97 -1.33 -9.43
N MET A 29 0.82 -0.99 -10.70
CA MET A 29 1.25 -1.85 -11.79
C MET A 29 2.66 -1.49 -12.24
N PHE A 30 3.51 -2.49 -12.51
CA PHE A 30 4.82 -2.30 -13.12
C PHE A 30 4.66 -1.93 -14.60
N ASP A 31 3.96 -2.76 -15.33
CA ASP A 31 3.48 -2.54 -16.69
C ASP A 31 1.98 -2.90 -16.78
N LYS A 32 1.43 -3.08 -17.99
CA LYS A 32 0.00 -3.36 -18.17
C LYS A 32 -0.46 -4.70 -17.56
N ASP A 33 0.45 -5.65 -17.48
CA ASP A 33 0.13 -7.05 -17.14
C ASP A 33 0.78 -7.50 -15.83
N THR A 34 1.79 -6.78 -15.34
CA THR A 34 2.60 -7.16 -14.19
C THR A 34 2.32 -6.26 -12.99
N SER A 35 1.94 -6.87 -11.87
CA SER A 35 1.80 -6.18 -10.59
C SER A 35 3.15 -5.60 -10.12
N GLY A 36 3.12 -4.44 -9.52
CA GLY A 36 4.25 -3.84 -8.84
C GLY A 36 4.43 -4.32 -7.40
N GLU A 37 3.48 -5.05 -6.85
CA GLU A 37 3.62 -5.60 -5.50
C GLU A 37 4.54 -6.83 -5.51
N VAL A 38 5.28 -7.06 -4.42
CA VAL A 38 6.04 -8.31 -4.26
C VAL A 38 5.07 -9.49 -4.33
N PRO A 39 5.38 -10.57 -5.09
CA PRO A 39 4.42 -11.64 -5.38
C PRO A 39 3.72 -12.22 -4.15
N GLU A 40 4.46 -12.55 -3.09
CA GLU A 40 3.90 -13.12 -1.87
C GLU A 40 2.93 -12.15 -1.17
N HIS A 41 3.19 -10.84 -1.29
CA HIS A 41 2.29 -9.83 -0.75
C HIS A 41 1.01 -9.69 -1.59
N ARG A 42 1.16 -9.73 -2.91
CA ARG A 42 0.03 -9.71 -3.83
C ARG A 42 -0.88 -10.92 -3.61
N ASP A 43 -0.31 -12.12 -3.58
CA ASP A 43 -1.04 -13.37 -3.37
C ASP A 43 -1.75 -13.36 -1.99
N PHE A 44 -1.09 -12.87 -0.95
CA PHE A 44 -1.74 -12.67 0.35
C PHE A 44 -2.97 -11.75 0.25
N ILE A 45 -2.89 -10.66 -0.50
CA ILE A 45 -4.03 -9.74 -0.67
C ILE A 45 -5.18 -10.42 -1.39
N TYR A 46 -4.90 -11.14 -2.49
CA TYR A 46 -5.94 -11.75 -3.33
C TYR A 46 -6.52 -13.01 -2.71
N ASP A 47 -5.70 -13.86 -2.11
CA ASP A 47 -6.09 -15.20 -1.67
C ASP A 47 -6.49 -15.26 -0.19
N ARG A 48 -6.11 -14.26 0.61
CA ARG A 48 -6.38 -14.23 2.04
C ARG A 48 -7.15 -12.99 2.49
N LEU A 49 -6.60 -11.80 2.24
CA LEU A 49 -7.19 -10.56 2.76
C LEU A 49 -8.51 -10.21 2.09
N LYS A 50 -8.59 -10.29 0.75
CA LYS A 50 -9.83 -10.05 0.02
C LYS A 50 -10.94 -11.03 0.43
N PRO A 51 -10.73 -12.37 0.44
CA PRO A 51 -11.72 -13.30 0.93
C PRO A 51 -12.13 -13.07 2.39
N PHE A 52 -11.20 -12.69 3.27
CA PHE A 52 -11.52 -12.32 4.65
C PHE A 52 -12.50 -11.13 4.70
N CYS A 53 -12.23 -10.06 3.96
CA CYS A 53 -13.13 -8.91 3.90
C CYS A 53 -14.52 -9.29 3.37
N GLU A 54 -14.58 -10.05 2.27
CA GLU A 54 -15.83 -10.35 1.56
C GLU A 54 -16.66 -11.43 2.27
N LYS A 55 -16.02 -12.48 2.82
CA LYS A 55 -16.73 -13.64 3.39
C LYS A 55 -16.90 -13.56 4.89
N GLU A 56 -15.89 -13.07 5.61
CA GLU A 56 -15.92 -13.04 7.08
C GLU A 56 -16.45 -11.71 7.61
N LEU A 57 -16.05 -10.58 7.01
CA LEU A 57 -16.56 -9.27 7.41
C LEU A 57 -17.81 -8.84 6.64
N GLY A 58 -18.15 -9.48 5.52
CA GLY A 58 -19.30 -9.13 4.69
C GLY A 58 -19.19 -7.78 3.99
N ILE A 59 -17.97 -7.25 3.83
CA ILE A 59 -17.71 -5.94 3.23
C ILE A 59 -17.14 -6.08 1.81
N LYS A 60 -17.36 -5.07 0.99
CA LYS A 60 -16.78 -5.00 -0.35
C LYS A 60 -15.26 -4.80 -0.26
N PHE A 61 -14.50 -5.49 -1.13
CA PHE A 61 -13.07 -5.26 -1.33
C PHE A 61 -12.82 -4.70 -2.72
N ALA A 62 -12.47 -3.41 -2.80
CA ALA A 62 -12.20 -2.74 -4.07
C ALA A 62 -10.70 -2.73 -4.39
N ILE A 63 -10.33 -3.19 -5.59
CA ILE A 63 -8.97 -3.08 -6.12
C ILE A 63 -8.94 -1.95 -7.14
N LEU A 64 -8.05 -1.00 -6.94
CA LEU A 64 -7.93 0.18 -7.79
C LEU A 64 -6.59 0.16 -8.51
N HIS A 65 -6.62 0.51 -9.81
CA HIS A 65 -5.45 0.73 -10.63
C HIS A 65 -5.43 2.17 -11.14
N ALA A 66 -4.23 2.73 -11.29
CA ALA A 66 -4.04 4.00 -11.96
C ALA A 66 -4.06 3.82 -13.49
N ASP A 67 -4.29 4.92 -14.20
CA ASP A 67 -4.15 4.96 -15.66
C ASP A 67 -2.67 4.83 -16.10
N LYS A 68 -1.73 5.04 -15.16
CA LYS A 68 -0.28 4.96 -15.37
C LYS A 68 0.32 3.78 -14.61
N THR A 69 1.33 3.18 -15.23
CA THR A 69 2.18 2.14 -14.66
C THR A 69 3.53 2.71 -14.21
N TYR A 70 4.38 1.89 -13.57
CA TYR A 70 5.77 2.25 -13.29
C TYR A 70 6.52 2.55 -14.58
N ASP A 71 6.32 1.75 -15.63
CA ASP A 71 6.97 1.92 -16.93
C ASP A 71 6.64 3.30 -17.55
N ASP A 72 5.39 3.73 -17.50
CA ASP A 72 4.97 5.09 -17.92
C ASP A 72 5.66 6.19 -17.11
N VAL A 73 5.88 5.96 -15.82
CA VAL A 73 6.55 6.92 -14.93
C VAL A 73 8.04 6.96 -15.20
N PHE A 74 8.68 5.81 -15.43
CA PHE A 74 10.10 5.69 -15.73
C PHE A 74 10.44 6.37 -17.05
N HIS A 75 9.72 6.08 -18.12
CA HIS A 75 9.94 6.61 -19.47
C HIS A 75 9.37 8.03 -19.70
N HIS A 76 8.77 8.63 -18.65
CA HIS A 76 8.22 9.97 -18.77
C HIS A 76 9.30 11.00 -19.13
N VAL A 77 9.12 11.68 -20.27
CA VAL A 77 9.99 12.80 -20.66
C VAL A 77 9.62 14.04 -19.85
N ILE A 78 10.59 14.61 -19.15
CA ILE A 78 10.43 15.79 -18.31
C ILE A 78 10.11 17.01 -19.19
N THR A 79 8.99 17.68 -18.93
CA THR A 79 8.49 18.77 -19.77
C THR A 79 8.89 20.17 -19.29
N ARG A 80 9.38 20.30 -18.05
CA ARG A 80 9.69 21.59 -17.41
C ARG A 80 10.92 21.49 -16.51
N GLY A 81 11.54 22.63 -16.24
CA GLY A 81 12.70 22.74 -15.32
C GLY A 81 14.04 22.45 -15.99
N PRO A 82 15.11 22.34 -15.19
CA PRO A 82 16.48 22.19 -15.69
C PRO A 82 16.73 20.88 -16.46
N HIS A 83 15.95 19.84 -16.18
CA HIS A 83 16.03 18.51 -16.80
C HIS A 83 15.01 18.32 -17.94
N LYS A 84 14.48 19.41 -18.52
CA LYS A 84 13.53 19.32 -19.63
C LYS A 84 14.12 18.56 -20.83
N GLY A 85 13.39 17.57 -21.32
CA GLY A 85 13.78 16.71 -22.44
C GLY A 85 14.48 15.41 -22.00
N GLU A 86 14.85 15.28 -20.73
CA GLU A 86 15.44 14.05 -20.20
C GLU A 86 14.34 13.06 -19.78
N VAL A 87 14.67 11.78 -19.83
CA VAL A 87 13.81 10.72 -19.28
C VAL A 87 13.92 10.75 -17.76
N ARG A 88 12.79 10.59 -17.06
CA ARG A 88 12.74 10.63 -15.60
C ARG A 88 13.61 9.55 -14.96
N GLY A 89 13.54 8.33 -15.50
CA GLY A 89 14.26 7.18 -14.97
C GLY A 89 13.71 6.68 -13.63
N PHE A 90 14.57 6.04 -12.85
CA PHE A 90 14.23 5.42 -11.59
C PHE A 90 13.74 6.43 -10.55
N ALA A 91 12.77 6.02 -9.73
CA ALA A 91 12.22 6.88 -8.70
C ALA A 91 13.26 7.17 -7.60
N TRP A 92 13.25 8.38 -7.07
CA TRP A 92 14.17 8.80 -6.01
C TRP A 92 13.60 8.44 -4.63
N ALA A 93 14.48 8.02 -3.73
CA ALA A 93 14.14 7.81 -2.33
C ALA A 93 13.55 9.09 -1.71
N GLY A 94 12.46 8.97 -0.96
CA GLY A 94 11.77 10.09 -0.32
C GLY A 94 10.75 10.83 -1.18
N MET A 95 10.94 10.95 -2.50
CA MET A 95 10.00 11.60 -3.44
C MET A 95 9.57 10.64 -4.54
N CYS A 96 8.86 9.60 -4.18
CA CYS A 96 8.46 8.56 -5.11
C CYS A 96 7.41 9.06 -6.11
N ALA A 97 7.82 9.23 -7.38
CA ALA A 97 6.93 9.61 -8.46
C ALA A 97 5.83 8.55 -8.73
N VAL A 98 6.15 7.27 -8.52
CA VAL A 98 5.18 6.17 -8.64
C VAL A 98 4.06 6.30 -7.60
N ASN A 99 4.39 6.64 -6.35
CA ASN A 99 3.35 6.89 -5.34
C ASN A 99 2.43 8.05 -5.75
N ARG A 100 3.02 9.14 -6.28
CA ARG A 100 2.28 10.33 -6.73
C ARG A 100 1.39 10.04 -7.93
N ASP A 101 1.88 9.27 -8.91
CA ASP A 101 1.25 9.12 -10.23
C ASP A 101 0.46 7.81 -10.37
N CYS A 102 0.84 6.74 -9.61
CA CYS A 102 0.22 5.41 -9.74
C CYS A 102 -0.58 4.96 -8.50
N LYS A 103 -0.31 5.51 -7.29
CA LYS A 103 -0.99 5.06 -6.08
C LYS A 103 -2.04 6.05 -5.56
N ILE A 104 -1.71 7.34 -5.55
CA ILE A 104 -2.60 8.37 -5.01
C ILE A 104 -3.80 8.68 -5.93
N PRO A 105 -3.64 8.81 -7.27
CA PRO A 105 -4.73 9.24 -8.13
C PRO A 105 -5.96 8.33 -8.11
N PRO A 106 -5.84 6.99 -8.24
CA PRO A 106 -7.01 6.11 -8.20
C PRO A 106 -7.77 6.20 -6.87
N VAL A 107 -7.06 6.33 -5.74
CA VAL A 107 -7.69 6.51 -4.43
C VAL A 107 -8.42 7.85 -4.34
N ARG A 108 -7.84 8.93 -4.86
CA ARG A 108 -8.51 10.25 -4.89
C ARG A 108 -9.76 10.22 -5.75
N LYS A 109 -9.68 9.61 -6.95
CA LYS A 109 -10.82 9.46 -7.86
C LYS A 109 -11.93 8.64 -7.22
N TYR A 110 -11.56 7.55 -6.55
CA TYR A 110 -12.51 6.69 -5.84
C TYR A 110 -13.20 7.45 -4.71
N ASN A 111 -12.44 8.08 -3.83
CA ASN A 111 -12.98 8.84 -2.70
C ASN A 111 -13.87 10.02 -3.15
N ALA A 112 -13.54 10.66 -4.26
CA ALA A 112 -14.36 11.75 -4.80
C ALA A 112 -15.74 11.31 -5.31
N ALA A 113 -15.92 10.01 -5.58
CA ALA A 113 -17.20 9.43 -5.98
C ALA A 113 -18.05 8.92 -4.79
N LEU A 114 -17.48 8.92 -3.57
CA LEU A 114 -18.19 8.51 -2.36
C LEU A 114 -19.00 9.68 -1.79
N SER A 115 -19.89 9.35 -0.83
CA SER A 115 -20.63 10.36 -0.09
C SER A 115 -19.69 11.33 0.65
N PRO A 116 -20.03 12.63 0.75
CA PRO A 116 -19.27 13.59 1.55
C PRO A 116 -19.14 13.20 3.03
N ASP A 117 -20.05 12.39 3.55
CA ASP A 117 -20.05 11.91 4.94
C ASP A 117 -19.18 10.67 5.15
N THR A 118 -18.49 10.20 4.10
CA THR A 118 -17.62 9.02 4.18
C THR A 118 -16.41 9.30 5.05
N VAL A 119 -16.18 8.44 6.04
CA VAL A 119 -14.97 8.43 6.87
C VAL A 119 -13.98 7.41 6.34
N SER A 120 -12.74 7.82 6.11
CA SER A 120 -11.65 6.94 5.69
C SER A 120 -10.81 6.52 6.89
N TYR A 121 -10.78 5.25 7.21
CA TYR A 121 -9.84 4.71 8.18
C TYR A 121 -8.46 4.52 7.53
N VAL A 122 -7.43 5.09 8.16
CA VAL A 122 -6.06 5.08 7.66
C VAL A 122 -5.18 4.33 8.64
N GLY A 123 -4.45 3.32 8.16
CA GLY A 123 -3.50 2.55 8.97
C GLY A 123 -2.25 3.38 9.30
N ILE A 124 -2.32 4.13 10.39
CA ILE A 124 -1.22 4.89 10.98
C ILE A 124 -1.20 4.56 12.47
N ALA A 125 -0.09 4.05 12.97
CA ALA A 125 0.05 3.63 14.36
C ALA A 125 0.19 4.83 15.32
N GLU A 126 -0.07 4.60 16.62
CA GLU A 126 0.01 5.64 17.64
C GLU A 126 1.42 6.24 17.76
N ASP A 127 2.45 5.41 17.57
CA ASP A 127 3.86 5.80 17.61
C ASP A 127 4.37 6.51 16.34
N GLU A 128 3.47 6.93 15.43
CA GLU A 128 3.78 7.70 14.23
C GLU A 128 3.22 9.15 14.30
N PRO A 129 3.56 9.99 15.28
CA PRO A 129 2.90 11.28 15.52
C PRO A 129 2.99 12.26 14.35
N LYS A 130 4.09 12.23 13.57
CA LYS A 130 4.26 13.08 12.38
C LYS A 130 3.29 12.72 11.25
N ARG A 131 2.87 11.47 11.18
CA ARG A 131 1.87 11.01 10.19
C ARG A 131 0.46 11.28 10.70
N LEU A 132 0.20 11.04 11.98
CA LEU A 132 -1.07 11.32 12.64
C LEU A 132 -1.46 12.79 12.54
N ALA A 133 -0.50 13.71 12.70
CA ALA A 133 -0.72 15.16 12.56
C ALA A 133 -1.22 15.60 11.16
N ARG A 134 -1.21 14.71 10.16
CA ARG A 134 -1.74 14.97 8.82
C ARG A 134 -3.19 14.53 8.63
N LEU A 135 -3.75 13.85 9.61
CA LEU A 135 -5.17 13.47 9.63
C LEU A 135 -5.99 14.64 10.17
N ASP A 136 -7.19 14.82 9.62
CA ASP A 136 -8.13 15.84 10.09
C ASP A 136 -8.95 15.36 11.32
N GLY A 137 -8.91 14.07 11.61
CA GLY A 137 -9.65 13.46 12.71
C GLY A 137 -11.16 13.38 12.51
N ILE A 138 -11.66 13.79 11.35
CA ILE A 138 -13.09 13.84 11.00
C ILE A 138 -13.34 12.91 9.81
N THR A 139 -12.79 13.23 8.65
CA THR A 139 -12.94 12.43 7.42
C THR A 139 -11.82 11.41 7.25
N LYS A 140 -10.69 11.60 7.95
CA LYS A 140 -9.56 10.66 7.99
C LYS A 140 -9.18 10.37 9.43
N VAL A 141 -9.41 9.15 9.84
CA VAL A 141 -9.26 8.70 11.23
C VAL A 141 -8.30 7.50 11.28
N SER A 142 -7.45 7.44 12.30
CA SER A 142 -6.70 6.23 12.62
C SER A 142 -7.36 5.46 13.75
N LEU A 143 -7.82 4.25 13.48
CA LEU A 143 -8.29 3.34 14.54
C LEU A 143 -7.14 2.83 15.40
N LEU A 144 -5.93 2.67 14.84
CA LEU A 144 -4.76 2.31 15.62
C LEU A 144 -4.49 3.34 16.71
N ALA A 145 -4.44 4.62 16.35
CA ALA A 145 -4.27 5.70 17.35
C ALA A 145 -5.47 5.81 18.30
N LYS A 146 -6.71 5.64 17.80
CA LYS A 146 -7.92 5.67 18.64
C LYS A 146 -7.88 4.61 19.75
N TYR A 147 -7.30 3.45 19.48
CA TYR A 147 -7.21 2.32 20.42
C TYR A 147 -5.83 2.12 21.01
N GLY A 148 -4.92 3.10 20.90
CA GLY A 148 -3.60 3.08 21.53
C GLY A 148 -2.66 1.99 21.00
N MET A 149 -2.77 1.65 19.69
CA MET A 149 -2.02 0.57 19.07
C MET A 149 -0.76 1.10 18.38
N THR A 150 0.38 0.56 18.78
CA THR A 150 1.68 0.81 18.14
C THR A 150 1.86 -0.04 16.87
N GLU A 151 2.91 0.24 16.08
CA GLU A 151 3.29 -0.63 14.95
C GLU A 151 3.57 -2.08 15.37
N ALA A 152 4.14 -2.28 16.57
CA ALA A 152 4.40 -3.60 17.11
C ALA A 152 3.10 -4.34 17.49
N ASP A 153 2.14 -3.63 18.06
CA ASP A 153 0.83 -4.19 18.40
C ASP A 153 0.04 -4.53 17.12
N ALA A 154 0.09 -3.70 16.11
CA ALA A 154 -0.51 -3.98 14.80
C ALA A 154 0.07 -5.25 14.16
N TYR A 155 1.38 -5.44 14.23
CA TYR A 155 2.04 -6.65 13.77
C TYR A 155 1.53 -7.88 14.50
N LYS A 156 1.51 -7.84 15.83
CA LYS A 156 1.08 -8.94 16.69
C LYS A 156 -0.39 -9.29 16.46
N LEU A 157 -1.27 -8.29 16.37
CA LEU A 157 -2.68 -8.48 16.08
C LEU A 157 -2.90 -9.21 14.75
N CYS A 158 -2.20 -8.78 13.68
CA CYS A 158 -2.28 -9.46 12.39
C CYS A 158 -1.77 -10.90 12.46
N GLN A 159 -0.70 -11.15 13.23
CA GLN A 159 -0.12 -12.48 13.41
C GLN A 159 -1.10 -13.41 14.15
N GLU A 160 -1.71 -12.97 15.23
CA GLU A 160 -2.68 -13.72 16.03
C GLU A 160 -3.92 -14.12 15.21
N HIS A 161 -4.34 -13.28 14.26
CA HIS A 161 -5.45 -13.56 13.36
C HIS A 161 -5.07 -14.31 12.07
N GLY A 162 -3.78 -14.68 11.89
CA GLY A 162 -3.31 -15.32 10.66
C GLY A 162 -3.42 -14.44 9.40
N LEU A 163 -3.47 -13.13 9.60
CA LEU A 163 -3.61 -12.09 8.56
C LEU A 163 -2.36 -11.19 8.46
N LEU A 164 -1.21 -11.69 8.86
CA LEU A 164 0.06 -11.05 8.60
C LEU A 164 0.59 -11.49 7.24
N SER A 165 0.89 -10.54 6.36
CA SER A 165 1.47 -10.87 5.05
C SER A 165 2.81 -11.60 5.20
N PRO A 166 3.05 -12.67 4.40
CA PRO A 166 4.32 -13.43 4.44
C PRO A 166 5.57 -12.58 4.19
N ILE A 167 5.42 -11.45 3.50
CA ILE A 167 6.54 -10.55 3.20
C ILE A 167 7.27 -10.07 4.47
N TYR A 168 6.57 -9.96 5.60
CA TYR A 168 7.16 -9.51 6.86
C TYR A 168 8.16 -10.50 7.48
N ALA A 169 8.29 -11.71 6.94
CA ALA A 169 9.38 -12.62 7.30
C ALA A 169 10.75 -12.13 6.77
N HIS A 170 10.76 -11.30 5.74
CA HIS A 170 11.97 -10.87 5.03
C HIS A 170 12.08 -9.34 4.89
N CYS A 171 10.96 -8.64 4.95
CA CYS A 171 10.87 -7.20 4.71
C CYS A 171 10.30 -6.49 5.94
N ARG A 172 10.78 -5.30 6.24
CA ARG A 172 10.24 -4.48 7.34
C ARG A 172 8.91 -3.83 7.00
N ARG A 173 8.63 -3.68 5.71
CA ARG A 173 7.43 -3.01 5.17
C ARG A 173 6.98 -3.68 3.88
N ASN A 174 5.73 -3.50 3.53
CA ASN A 174 5.22 -3.81 2.21
C ASN A 174 5.54 -2.67 1.23
N GLY A 175 5.69 -2.99 -0.04
CA GLY A 175 5.93 -2.00 -1.10
C GLY A 175 6.13 -2.64 -2.45
N CYS A 176 6.37 -1.80 -3.44
CA CYS A 176 6.69 -2.27 -4.78
C CYS A 176 8.04 -2.99 -4.78
N TRP A 177 8.18 -4.05 -5.57
CA TRP A 177 9.44 -4.79 -5.71
C TRP A 177 10.58 -3.96 -6.34
N PHE A 178 10.24 -2.85 -7.01
CA PHE A 178 11.16 -1.84 -7.55
C PHE A 178 11.23 -0.58 -6.66
N CYS A 179 11.05 -0.71 -5.36
CA CYS A 179 10.98 0.46 -4.47
C CYS A 179 12.37 1.09 -4.27
N PRO A 180 12.54 2.40 -4.52
CA PRO A 180 13.83 3.08 -4.33
C PRO A 180 14.24 3.20 -2.84
N ASN A 181 13.33 2.88 -1.93
CA ASN A 181 13.60 2.82 -0.49
C ASN A 181 13.68 1.38 0.03
N ALA A 182 13.91 0.41 -0.85
CA ALA A 182 14.12 -0.98 -0.42
C ALA A 182 15.38 -1.07 0.43
N SER A 183 15.33 -1.89 1.49
CA SER A 183 16.51 -2.24 2.28
C SER A 183 17.32 -3.33 1.59
N ASP A 184 18.57 -3.54 2.02
CA ASP A 184 19.42 -4.60 1.49
C ASP A 184 18.77 -5.98 1.62
N SER A 185 18.04 -6.24 2.71
CA SER A 185 17.33 -7.50 2.91
C SER A 185 16.16 -7.68 1.93
N GLU A 186 15.45 -6.60 1.59
CA GLU A 186 14.38 -6.60 0.58
C GLU A 186 14.95 -6.83 -0.83
N LEU A 187 16.07 -6.17 -1.16
CA LEU A 187 16.77 -6.41 -2.43
C LEU A 187 17.31 -7.84 -2.52
N LEU A 188 17.94 -8.34 -1.45
CA LEU A 188 18.43 -9.71 -1.40
C LEU A 188 17.31 -10.73 -1.58
N HIS A 189 16.13 -10.48 -0.99
CA HIS A 189 14.94 -11.31 -1.19
C HIS A 189 14.55 -11.32 -2.67
N MET A 190 14.49 -10.17 -3.33
CA MET A 190 14.16 -10.10 -4.76
C MET A 190 15.15 -10.85 -5.63
N VAL A 191 16.46 -10.65 -5.45
CA VAL A 191 17.50 -11.34 -6.22
C VAL A 191 17.44 -12.86 -6.04
N THR A 192 17.12 -13.33 -4.84
CA THR A 192 17.14 -14.77 -4.53
C THR A 192 15.85 -15.50 -4.85
N LYS A 193 14.71 -14.84 -4.71
CA LYS A 193 13.38 -15.46 -4.87
C LYS A 193 12.69 -15.11 -6.19
N HIS A 194 12.98 -13.93 -6.71
CA HIS A 194 12.37 -13.40 -7.92
C HIS A 194 13.43 -12.85 -8.90
N PRO A 195 14.43 -13.66 -9.30
CA PRO A 195 15.53 -13.20 -10.13
C PRO A 195 15.04 -12.60 -11.45
N ASP A 196 14.04 -13.19 -12.09
CA ASP A 196 13.47 -12.68 -13.35
C ASP A 196 12.89 -11.26 -13.21
N MET A 197 12.27 -10.95 -12.07
CA MET A 197 11.76 -9.60 -11.80
C MET A 197 12.90 -8.63 -11.49
N PHE A 198 13.95 -9.10 -10.82
CA PHE A 198 15.14 -8.29 -10.55
C PHE A 198 15.91 -7.97 -11.84
N ASP A 199 16.06 -8.95 -12.75
CA ASP A 199 16.69 -8.75 -14.05
C ASP A 199 15.96 -7.70 -14.89
N ARG A 200 14.61 -7.74 -14.89
CA ARG A 200 13.78 -6.71 -15.55
C ARG A 200 13.96 -5.29 -14.96
N LEU A 201 14.47 -5.18 -13.75
CA LEU A 201 14.74 -3.88 -13.14
C LEU A 201 16.11 -3.31 -13.56
N ILE A 202 17.03 -4.19 -13.96
CA ILE A 202 18.38 -3.83 -14.42
C ILE A 202 18.37 -3.49 -15.91
N GLU A 203 17.53 -4.11 -16.73
CA GLU A 203 17.32 -3.80 -18.15
C GLU A 203 16.75 -2.39 -18.37
#